data_82e404055d94e86e1a63fbefbd4dac48
#
_entry.id   82e404055d94e86e1a63fbefbd4dac48
#
_cell.length_a   1.000
_cell.length_b   1.000
_cell.length_c   1.000
_cell.angle_alpha   90.00
_cell.angle_beta   90.00
_cell.angle_gamma   90.00
#
_symmetry.space_group_name_H-M   'P 1'
#
loop_
_entity.id
_entity.type
_entity.pdbx_description
1 polymer ?
#
loop_
_entity_poly.entity_id
_entity_poly.type
_entity_poly.pdbx_seq_one_letter_code
_entity_poly.pdbx_strand_id
1 'polypeptide(L)'
;MRPLLSALVLGAALLHAQVADRCAPGWSTLNMVREQLTPDTPKETLELLQARINRHLSVCREIPDLWYYRSVVADRLHDTKDADYARREASSRHSQALLGKVNPFDATAPPSPTLPANLGQKYAVVVGINKFENAPELHYAVNDARGFADLLTDPQAGRFRKENVATLLDSGATLNGIRTAIGGIRERVKPEDLVVVYIASHGSPRASDPNGVSYVITYDTKIDTAANLYATSLQMIDLVEILRRDVKARRVVLILDTCFSGDATGSDRGIALPPTDFSAAVDRFEDKTKGAARVVISASRANEVSREDPGLQHGYFTYFLLQALKNNGGNSPLGDIFQFVHDRTLQAVHDRFGASQTPTMRNTPEGLSLVLGAPPS
;
A
#
# COMPACT_ATOMS: atom_id res chain seq x y z
N MET A 1 34.48 -28.45 -12.99
CA MET A 1 33.35 -27.90 -13.76
C MET A 1 32.09 -27.87 -12.91
N ARG A 2 31.96 -26.93 -12.03
CA ARG A 2 30.70 -26.64 -11.27
C ARG A 2 30.76 -25.29 -10.54
N PRO A 3 30.76 -24.14 -11.27
CA PRO A 3 30.14 -22.94 -10.72
C PRO A 3 29.14 -22.22 -11.68
N LEU A 4 28.91 -22.68 -12.90
CA LEU A 4 28.08 -21.97 -13.88
C LEU A 4 26.58 -22.20 -13.70
N LEU A 5 26.14 -23.30 -13.05
CA LEU A 5 24.69 -23.55 -12.83
C LEU A 5 24.10 -22.70 -11.70
N SER A 6 24.88 -22.36 -10.68
CA SER A 6 24.38 -21.55 -9.54
C SER A 6 24.12 -20.10 -9.92
N ALA A 7 24.91 -19.52 -10.80
CA ALA A 7 24.72 -18.13 -11.25
C ALA A 7 23.47 -17.95 -12.15
N LEU A 8 23.16 -18.95 -12.96
CA LEU A 8 21.97 -18.95 -13.82
C LEU A 8 20.66 -19.08 -13.02
N VAL A 9 20.66 -19.88 -11.96
CA VAL A 9 19.47 -20.06 -11.10
C VAL A 9 19.22 -18.81 -10.24
N LEU A 10 20.28 -18.15 -9.72
CA LEU A 10 20.14 -16.87 -9.00
C LEU A 10 19.68 -15.74 -9.94
N GLY A 11 20.21 -15.67 -11.15
CA GLY A 11 19.80 -14.66 -12.14
C GLY A 11 18.32 -14.82 -12.56
N ALA A 12 17.84 -16.04 -12.72
CA ALA A 12 16.44 -16.32 -13.05
C ALA A 12 15.52 -15.99 -11.88
N ALA A 13 15.89 -16.29 -10.63
CA ALA A 13 15.09 -15.97 -9.46
C ALA A 13 14.99 -14.45 -9.22
N LEU A 14 16.07 -13.70 -9.42
CA LEU A 14 16.07 -12.23 -9.35
C LEU A 14 15.23 -11.60 -10.45
N LEU A 15 15.27 -12.13 -11.66
CA LEU A 15 14.45 -11.64 -12.78
C LEU A 15 12.95 -11.90 -12.52
N HIS A 16 12.59 -13.06 -11.97
CA HIS A 16 11.20 -13.40 -11.62
C HIS A 16 10.67 -12.51 -10.47
N ALA A 17 11.49 -12.20 -9.47
CA ALA A 17 11.11 -11.31 -8.39
C ALA A 17 10.88 -9.86 -8.88
N GLN A 18 11.71 -9.36 -9.78
CA GLN A 18 11.53 -8.04 -10.39
C GLN A 18 10.31 -7.96 -11.32
N VAL A 19 9.95 -9.04 -12.00
CA VAL A 19 8.77 -9.14 -12.85
C VAL A 19 7.51 -9.18 -11.98
N ALA A 20 7.51 -9.94 -10.89
CA ALA A 20 6.39 -10.02 -9.96
C ALA A 20 6.03 -8.65 -9.35
N ASP A 21 7.02 -7.86 -8.99
CA ASP A 21 6.83 -6.53 -8.38
C ASP A 21 6.21 -5.52 -9.36
N ARG A 22 6.66 -5.50 -10.62
CA ARG A 22 6.11 -4.62 -11.67
C ARG A 22 4.70 -5.02 -12.10
N CYS A 23 4.35 -6.29 -11.95
CA CYS A 23 3.09 -6.84 -12.41
C CYS A 23 1.98 -6.86 -11.35
N ALA A 24 2.30 -6.61 -10.08
CA ALA A 24 1.32 -6.64 -8.99
C ALA A 24 0.05 -5.80 -9.26
N PRO A 25 0.14 -4.55 -9.76
CA PRO A 25 -1.06 -3.77 -10.11
C PRO A 25 -1.89 -4.38 -11.25
N GLY A 26 -1.25 -5.14 -12.13
CA GLY A 26 -1.93 -5.80 -13.24
C GLY A 26 -2.83 -6.96 -12.81
N TRP A 27 -2.50 -7.66 -11.73
CA TRP A 27 -3.35 -8.70 -11.16
C TRP A 27 -4.63 -8.12 -10.54
N SER A 28 -4.54 -6.98 -9.87
CA SER A 28 -5.72 -6.25 -9.37
C SER A 28 -6.61 -5.80 -10.54
N THR A 29 -6.02 -5.28 -11.61
CA THR A 29 -6.77 -4.93 -12.83
C THR A 29 -7.43 -6.14 -13.47
N LEU A 30 -6.78 -7.28 -13.51
CA LEU A 30 -7.36 -8.52 -14.05
C LEU A 30 -8.62 -8.92 -13.27
N ASN A 31 -8.58 -8.89 -11.94
CA ASN A 31 -9.74 -9.22 -11.12
C ASN A 31 -10.89 -8.22 -11.33
N MET A 32 -10.60 -6.93 -11.32
CA MET A 32 -11.59 -5.89 -11.59
C MET A 32 -12.25 -6.07 -12.98
N VAL A 33 -11.45 -6.36 -14.00
CA VAL A 33 -11.97 -6.59 -15.36
C VAL A 33 -12.91 -7.80 -15.38
N ARG A 34 -12.56 -8.88 -14.69
CA ARG A 34 -13.43 -10.06 -14.55
C ARG A 34 -14.78 -9.74 -13.90
N GLU A 35 -14.77 -8.87 -12.88
CA GLU A 35 -15.99 -8.47 -12.17
C GLU A 35 -16.88 -7.53 -13.01
N GLN A 36 -16.27 -6.61 -13.75
CA GLN A 36 -17.01 -5.55 -14.47
C GLN A 36 -17.34 -5.90 -15.90
N LEU A 37 -16.62 -6.85 -16.53
CA LEU A 37 -16.84 -7.25 -17.90
C LEU A 37 -17.92 -8.34 -17.96
N THR A 38 -19.17 -7.93 -18.13
CA THR A 38 -20.34 -8.79 -18.35
C THR A 38 -20.79 -8.72 -19.81
N PRO A 39 -21.66 -9.61 -20.31
CA PRO A 39 -22.20 -9.52 -21.67
C PRO A 39 -22.83 -8.16 -21.97
N ASP A 40 -23.46 -7.50 -20.98
CA ASP A 40 -24.20 -6.26 -21.12
C ASP A 40 -23.43 -5.01 -20.67
N THR A 41 -22.09 -5.10 -20.48
CA THR A 41 -21.27 -3.96 -20.04
C THR A 41 -21.42 -2.79 -21.02
N PRO A 42 -21.80 -1.56 -20.55
CA PRO A 42 -21.96 -0.38 -21.39
C PRO A 42 -20.66 0.04 -22.09
N LYS A 43 -20.80 0.72 -23.24
CA LYS A 43 -19.66 1.17 -24.05
C LYS A 43 -18.68 2.03 -23.27
N GLU A 44 -19.17 2.98 -22.48
CA GLU A 44 -18.36 3.89 -21.66
C GLU A 44 -17.52 3.11 -20.64
N THR A 45 -18.08 2.07 -20.05
CA THR A 45 -17.37 1.16 -19.15
C THR A 45 -16.31 0.35 -19.89
N LEU A 46 -16.59 -0.12 -21.10
CA LEU A 46 -15.63 -0.84 -21.94
C LEU A 46 -14.42 0.05 -22.29
N GLU A 47 -14.63 1.32 -22.61
CA GLU A 47 -13.57 2.29 -22.89
C GLU A 47 -12.67 2.52 -21.65
N LEU A 48 -13.28 2.61 -20.47
CA LEU A 48 -12.52 2.73 -19.20
C LEU A 48 -11.71 1.46 -18.91
N LEU A 49 -12.29 0.28 -19.12
CA LEU A 49 -11.60 -1.00 -18.96
C LEU A 49 -10.43 -1.12 -19.93
N GLN A 50 -10.62 -0.74 -21.20
CA GLN A 50 -9.56 -0.75 -22.22
C GLN A 50 -8.39 0.16 -21.83
N ALA A 51 -8.69 1.41 -21.42
CA ALA A 51 -7.67 2.35 -20.98
C ALA A 51 -6.87 1.80 -19.77
N ARG A 52 -7.55 1.17 -18.82
CA ARG A 52 -6.94 0.60 -17.62
C ARG A 52 -6.06 -0.60 -17.95
N ILE A 53 -6.56 -1.53 -18.76
CA ILE A 53 -5.79 -2.69 -19.24
C ILE A 53 -4.54 -2.22 -19.99
N ASN A 54 -4.67 -1.25 -20.91
CA ASN A 54 -3.56 -0.74 -21.69
C ASN A 54 -2.48 -0.11 -20.83
N ARG A 55 -2.87 0.66 -19.80
CA ARG A 55 -1.95 1.24 -18.82
C ARG A 55 -1.12 0.16 -18.12
N HIS A 56 -1.76 -0.91 -17.66
CA HIS A 56 -1.03 -1.97 -16.98
C HIS A 56 -0.16 -2.80 -17.92
N LEU A 57 -0.62 -3.08 -19.12
CA LEU A 57 0.16 -3.78 -20.12
C LEU A 57 1.36 -2.97 -20.66
N SER A 58 1.36 -1.64 -20.50
CA SER A 58 2.53 -0.79 -20.81
C SER A 58 3.66 -0.97 -19.80
N VAL A 59 3.35 -1.35 -18.56
CA VAL A 59 4.32 -1.55 -17.46
C VAL A 59 4.67 -3.04 -17.29
N CYS A 60 3.65 -3.90 -17.35
CA CYS A 60 3.79 -5.35 -17.20
C CYS A 60 3.06 -6.07 -18.34
N ARG A 61 3.82 -6.75 -19.18
CA ARG A 61 3.31 -7.54 -20.31
C ARG A 61 3.16 -9.03 -19.98
N GLU A 62 3.58 -9.43 -18.78
CA GLU A 62 3.72 -10.82 -18.37
C GLU A 62 2.44 -11.44 -17.79
N ILE A 63 1.31 -10.71 -17.77
CA ILE A 63 0.01 -11.24 -17.35
C ILE A 63 -0.78 -11.70 -18.60
N PRO A 64 -0.78 -13.00 -18.92
CA PRO A 64 -1.35 -13.50 -20.18
C PRO A 64 -2.85 -13.20 -20.30
N ASP A 65 -3.60 -13.31 -19.20
CA ASP A 65 -5.04 -13.15 -19.21
C ASP A 65 -5.47 -11.69 -19.39
N LEU A 66 -4.65 -10.68 -19.02
CA LEU A 66 -4.93 -9.29 -19.35
C LEU A 66 -4.93 -9.04 -20.87
N TRP A 67 -4.05 -9.71 -21.61
CA TRP A 67 -4.06 -9.67 -23.08
C TRP A 67 -5.34 -10.28 -23.66
N TYR A 68 -5.81 -11.37 -23.06
CA TYR A 68 -7.08 -11.97 -23.45
C TYR A 68 -8.25 -11.00 -23.22
N TYR A 69 -8.37 -10.41 -22.02
CA TYR A 69 -9.44 -9.46 -21.74
C TYR A 69 -9.34 -8.17 -22.56
N ARG A 70 -8.12 -7.72 -22.89
CA ARG A 70 -7.94 -6.64 -23.88
C ARG A 70 -8.57 -7.01 -25.21
N SER A 71 -8.38 -8.24 -25.69
CA SER A 71 -8.98 -8.67 -26.95
C SER A 71 -10.51 -8.70 -26.89
N VAL A 72 -11.09 -9.15 -25.77
CA VAL A 72 -12.55 -9.18 -25.59
C VAL A 72 -13.13 -7.76 -25.54
N VAL A 73 -12.49 -6.83 -24.84
CA VAL A 73 -12.94 -5.45 -24.76
C VAL A 73 -12.83 -4.75 -26.11
N ALA A 74 -11.72 -4.95 -26.85
CA ALA A 74 -11.49 -4.37 -28.17
C ALA A 74 -12.51 -4.92 -29.20
N ASP A 75 -12.82 -6.23 -29.20
CA ASP A 75 -13.86 -6.82 -30.04
C ASP A 75 -15.22 -6.15 -29.81
N ARG A 76 -15.58 -5.91 -28.55
CA ARG A 76 -16.86 -5.27 -28.19
C ARG A 76 -16.91 -3.78 -28.52
N LEU A 77 -15.75 -3.12 -28.59
CA LEU A 77 -15.60 -1.75 -29.07
C LEU A 77 -15.46 -1.66 -30.61
N HIS A 78 -15.52 -2.81 -31.30
CA HIS A 78 -15.34 -2.92 -32.75
C HIS A 78 -13.96 -2.53 -33.26
N ASP A 79 -12.93 -2.55 -32.40
CA ASP A 79 -11.53 -2.41 -32.77
C ASP A 79 -10.90 -3.78 -33.09
N THR A 80 -11.18 -4.25 -34.30
CA THR A 80 -10.74 -5.58 -34.74
C THR A 80 -9.22 -5.72 -34.82
N LYS A 81 -8.50 -4.63 -35.11
CA LYS A 81 -7.02 -4.65 -35.19
C LYS A 81 -6.39 -4.84 -33.81
N ASP A 82 -6.89 -4.12 -32.81
CA ASP A 82 -6.42 -4.25 -31.43
C ASP A 82 -6.82 -5.60 -30.85
N ALA A 83 -8.02 -6.06 -31.12
CA ALA A 83 -8.50 -7.38 -30.71
C ALA A 83 -7.62 -8.51 -31.22
N ASP A 84 -7.28 -8.52 -32.53
CA ASP A 84 -6.41 -9.53 -33.13
C ASP A 84 -4.98 -9.47 -32.61
N TYR A 85 -4.45 -8.26 -32.39
CA TYR A 85 -3.14 -8.09 -31.79
C TYR A 85 -3.12 -8.66 -30.35
N ALA A 86 -4.07 -8.25 -29.53
CA ALA A 86 -4.16 -8.70 -28.14
C ALA A 86 -4.40 -10.21 -28.01
N ARG A 87 -5.17 -10.82 -28.93
CA ARG A 87 -5.40 -12.27 -28.99
C ARG A 87 -4.14 -13.05 -29.32
N ARG A 88 -3.30 -12.55 -30.26
CA ARG A 88 -1.98 -13.15 -30.55
C ARG A 88 -1.06 -13.07 -29.34
N GLU A 89 -1.02 -11.94 -28.65
CA GLU A 89 -0.22 -11.76 -27.43
C GLU A 89 -0.67 -12.70 -26.31
N ALA A 90 -1.99 -12.86 -26.11
CA ALA A 90 -2.56 -13.80 -25.14
C ALA A 90 -2.17 -15.25 -25.47
N SER A 91 -2.25 -15.63 -26.75
CA SER A 91 -1.89 -16.97 -27.21
C SER A 91 -0.39 -17.26 -27.03
N SER A 92 0.47 -16.32 -27.42
CA SER A 92 1.92 -16.48 -27.29
C SER A 92 2.38 -16.61 -25.83
N ARG A 93 1.59 -16.09 -24.89
CA ARG A 93 1.83 -16.14 -23.43
C ARG A 93 1.04 -17.24 -22.73
N HIS A 94 0.34 -18.10 -23.45
CA HIS A 94 -0.44 -19.23 -22.91
C HIS A 94 -1.53 -18.77 -21.91
N SER A 95 -2.32 -17.75 -22.26
CA SER A 95 -3.46 -17.31 -21.46
C SER A 95 -4.40 -18.47 -21.11
N GLN A 96 -4.68 -18.66 -19.84
CA GLN A 96 -5.57 -19.71 -19.37
C GLN A 96 -7.02 -19.41 -19.76
N ALA A 97 -7.41 -18.13 -19.81
CA ALA A 97 -8.72 -17.71 -20.27
C ALA A 97 -8.93 -18.00 -21.76
N LEU A 98 -7.93 -17.70 -22.61
CA LEU A 98 -7.96 -18.00 -24.04
C LEU A 98 -8.01 -19.52 -24.32
N LEU A 99 -7.31 -20.32 -23.50
CA LEU A 99 -7.30 -21.77 -23.63
C LEU A 99 -8.57 -22.45 -23.09
N GLY A 100 -9.58 -21.68 -22.67
CA GLY A 100 -10.83 -22.19 -22.12
C GLY A 100 -10.70 -22.88 -20.76
N LYS A 101 -9.57 -22.71 -20.09
CA LYS A 101 -9.31 -23.28 -18.75
C LYS A 101 -9.92 -22.45 -17.63
N VAL A 102 -10.29 -21.21 -17.91
CA VAL A 102 -10.98 -20.26 -17.00
C VAL A 102 -12.13 -19.65 -17.80
N ASN A 103 -13.34 -19.66 -17.24
CA ASN A 103 -14.46 -18.94 -17.85
C ASN A 103 -14.15 -17.42 -17.76
N PRO A 104 -14.07 -16.69 -18.89
CA PRO A 104 -13.73 -15.28 -18.89
C PRO A 104 -14.78 -14.40 -18.18
N PHE A 105 -16.01 -14.89 -18.03
CA PHE A 105 -17.13 -14.20 -17.36
C PHE A 105 -17.45 -14.81 -15.99
N ASP A 106 -16.66 -15.77 -15.53
CA ASP A 106 -16.81 -16.34 -14.20
C ASP A 106 -16.13 -15.42 -13.19
N ALA A 107 -16.94 -14.69 -12.44
CA ALA A 107 -16.50 -13.85 -11.32
C ALA A 107 -15.90 -14.67 -10.15
N THR A 108 -16.02 -16.01 -10.18
CA THR A 108 -15.26 -16.87 -9.30
C THR A 108 -13.81 -16.91 -9.79
N ALA A 109 -13.06 -15.86 -9.45
CA ALA A 109 -11.60 -15.89 -9.50
C ALA A 109 -11.11 -17.18 -8.83
N PRO A 110 -9.99 -17.79 -9.29
CA PRO A 110 -9.32 -18.76 -8.45
C PRO A 110 -9.17 -18.09 -7.09
N PRO A 111 -9.61 -18.71 -5.99
CA PRO A 111 -9.66 -18.02 -4.71
C PRO A 111 -8.29 -17.38 -4.50
N SER A 112 -8.27 -16.07 -4.34
CA SER A 112 -7.12 -15.40 -3.73
C SER A 112 -6.72 -16.26 -2.56
N PRO A 113 -5.44 -16.57 -2.33
CA PRO A 113 -5.05 -17.50 -1.29
C PRO A 113 -5.82 -17.14 -0.04
N THR A 114 -6.78 -18.01 0.31
CA THR A 114 -7.78 -17.71 1.32
C THR A 114 -7.05 -17.53 2.62
N LEU A 115 -7.03 -16.30 3.11
CA LEU A 115 -6.68 -16.07 4.51
C LEU A 115 -7.56 -17.04 5.32
N PRO A 116 -7.01 -17.71 6.34
CA PRO A 116 -7.79 -18.61 7.18
C PRO A 116 -9.10 -17.92 7.57
N ALA A 117 -10.22 -18.62 7.42
CA ALA A 117 -11.57 -18.08 7.56
C ALA A 117 -11.85 -17.39 8.92
N ASN A 118 -11.03 -17.64 9.92
CA ASN A 118 -11.15 -17.05 11.24
C ASN A 118 -10.21 -15.85 11.38
N LEU A 119 -10.76 -14.65 11.19
CA LEU A 119 -10.13 -13.42 11.62
C LEU A 119 -10.33 -13.30 13.15
N GLY A 120 -9.23 -13.32 13.90
CA GLY A 120 -9.25 -13.06 15.35
C GLY A 120 -9.62 -11.62 15.68
N GLN A 121 -9.14 -11.12 16.81
CA GLN A 121 -9.36 -9.72 17.19
C GLN A 121 -8.58 -8.77 16.27
N LYS A 122 -9.03 -7.52 16.23
CA LYS A 122 -8.38 -6.47 15.46
C LYS A 122 -7.82 -5.41 16.39
N TYR A 123 -6.56 -5.03 16.19
CA TYR A 123 -5.83 -4.06 16.99
C TYR A 123 -5.27 -2.97 16.08
N ALA A 124 -5.22 -1.73 16.59
CA ALA A 124 -4.57 -0.65 15.86
C ALA A 124 -3.78 0.29 16.78
N VAL A 125 -2.68 0.83 16.23
CA VAL A 125 -2.02 2.04 16.72
C VAL A 125 -2.16 3.09 15.63
N VAL A 126 -2.77 4.22 15.98
CA VAL A 126 -3.02 5.34 15.05
C VAL A 126 -2.32 6.58 15.60
N VAL A 127 -1.40 7.14 14.82
CA VAL A 127 -0.57 8.27 15.20
C VAL A 127 -0.81 9.44 14.27
N GLY A 128 -1.02 10.64 14.83
CA GLY A 128 -1.13 11.89 14.07
C GLY A 128 -0.47 13.05 14.80
N ILE A 129 0.47 13.73 14.14
CA ILE A 129 1.25 14.78 14.77
C ILE A 129 1.18 16.04 13.90
N ASN A 130 0.48 17.07 14.38
CA ASN A 130 0.53 18.41 13.81
C ASN A 130 1.60 19.25 14.46
N LYS A 131 1.72 19.17 15.80
CA LYS A 131 2.62 19.99 16.60
C LYS A 131 3.82 19.18 17.06
N PHE A 132 5.00 19.72 16.88
CA PHE A 132 6.27 19.13 17.26
C PHE A 132 7.01 20.06 18.22
N GLU A 133 7.83 19.52 19.11
CA GLU A 133 8.69 20.36 19.97
C GLU A 133 9.82 21.03 19.18
N ASN A 134 10.36 20.35 18.17
CA ASN A 134 11.58 20.77 17.48
C ASN A 134 11.51 20.66 15.95
N ALA A 135 10.33 20.52 15.36
CA ALA A 135 10.12 20.45 13.91
C ALA A 135 8.97 21.37 13.50
N PRO A 136 8.89 21.77 12.21
CA PRO A 136 7.77 22.54 11.68
C PRO A 136 6.41 21.87 11.92
N GLU A 137 5.35 22.67 12.07
CA GLU A 137 3.99 22.14 12.22
C GLU A 137 3.45 21.56 10.91
N LEU A 138 2.65 20.51 11.02
CA LEU A 138 1.71 20.04 10.00
C LEU A 138 0.31 20.54 10.33
N HIS A 139 -0.60 20.52 9.34
CA HIS A 139 -1.93 21.10 9.58
C HIS A 139 -3.01 20.03 9.76
N TYR A 140 -2.91 18.90 9.05
CA TYR A 140 -4.02 17.93 8.98
C TYR A 140 -3.67 16.50 9.42
N ALA A 141 -2.44 16.21 9.82
CA ALA A 141 -2.03 14.87 10.28
C ALA A 141 -2.87 14.36 11.48
N VAL A 142 -3.27 15.26 12.38
CA VAL A 142 -4.18 14.94 13.51
C VAL A 142 -5.58 14.63 12.99
N ASN A 143 -6.09 15.37 12.00
CA ASN A 143 -7.39 15.10 11.38
C ASN A 143 -7.37 13.75 10.66
N ASP A 144 -6.29 13.45 9.95
CA ASP A 144 -6.08 12.19 9.25
C ASP A 144 -6.12 11.01 10.22
N ALA A 145 -5.37 11.11 11.32
CA ALA A 145 -5.33 10.07 12.34
C ALA A 145 -6.70 9.86 13.02
N ARG A 146 -7.40 10.96 13.36
CA ARG A 146 -8.75 10.88 13.94
C ARG A 146 -9.72 10.25 12.98
N GLY A 147 -9.78 10.73 11.73
CA GLY A 147 -10.66 10.17 10.70
C GLY A 147 -10.41 8.68 10.46
N PHE A 148 -9.14 8.26 10.49
CA PHE A 148 -8.78 6.86 10.33
C PHE A 148 -9.18 6.02 11.57
N ALA A 149 -8.94 6.50 12.80
CA ALA A 149 -9.35 5.83 14.04
C ALA A 149 -10.88 5.70 14.14
N ASP A 150 -11.62 6.76 13.79
CA ASP A 150 -13.08 6.75 13.77
C ASP A 150 -13.60 5.72 12.76
N LEU A 151 -13.02 5.69 11.56
CA LEU A 151 -13.38 4.72 10.55
C LEU A 151 -13.08 3.28 10.99
N LEU A 152 -11.92 3.04 11.62
CA LEU A 152 -11.60 1.71 12.14
C LEU A 152 -12.61 1.23 13.18
N THR A 153 -13.10 2.14 14.03
CA THR A 153 -14.06 1.80 15.11
C THR A 153 -15.52 1.86 14.69
N ASP A 154 -15.81 2.35 13.48
CA ASP A 154 -17.16 2.41 12.94
C ASP A 154 -17.70 0.98 12.73
N PRO A 155 -18.87 0.63 13.35
CA PRO A 155 -19.51 -0.68 13.19
C PRO A 155 -20.00 -0.98 11.78
N GLN A 156 -20.12 0.03 10.91
CA GLN A 156 -20.49 -0.11 9.50
C GLN A 156 -19.28 -0.20 8.56
N ALA A 157 -18.07 0.07 9.06
CA ALA A 157 -16.84 0.09 8.26
C ALA A 157 -15.76 -0.79 8.87
N GLY A 158 -14.89 -0.25 9.71
CA GLY A 158 -13.74 -0.96 10.24
C GLY A 158 -14.06 -2.06 11.25
N ARG A 159 -15.08 -1.90 12.08
CA ARG A 159 -15.53 -2.87 13.11
C ARG A 159 -14.44 -3.28 14.11
N PHE A 160 -13.47 -2.40 14.39
CA PHE A 160 -12.52 -2.59 15.49
C PHE A 160 -13.21 -2.26 16.82
N ARG A 161 -12.85 -2.97 17.87
CA ARG A 161 -13.27 -2.58 19.24
C ARG A 161 -12.50 -1.34 19.66
N LYS A 162 -13.17 -0.36 20.29
CA LYS A 162 -12.52 0.90 20.70
C LYS A 162 -11.34 0.69 21.64
N GLU A 163 -11.45 -0.26 22.56
CA GLU A 163 -10.39 -0.65 23.50
C GLU A 163 -9.16 -1.28 22.84
N ASN A 164 -9.26 -1.66 21.57
CA ASN A 164 -8.18 -2.22 20.77
C ASN A 164 -7.52 -1.18 19.83
N VAL A 165 -7.99 0.06 19.83
CA VAL A 165 -7.45 1.15 19.01
C VAL A 165 -6.77 2.18 19.90
N ALA A 166 -5.45 2.20 19.91
CA ALA A 166 -4.66 3.22 20.58
C ALA A 166 -4.44 4.40 19.63
N THR A 167 -4.99 5.57 19.96
CA THR A 167 -4.82 6.80 19.18
C THR A 167 -3.91 7.77 19.94
N LEU A 168 -2.79 8.13 19.30
CA LEU A 168 -1.77 9.02 19.86
C LEU A 168 -1.69 10.27 18.98
N LEU A 169 -1.98 11.42 19.57
CA LEU A 169 -2.03 12.71 18.89
C LEU A 169 -1.08 13.71 19.53
N ASP A 170 -0.38 14.49 18.72
CA ASP A 170 0.52 15.56 19.15
C ASP A 170 1.43 15.12 20.32
N SER A 171 1.37 15.78 21.48
CA SER A 171 2.19 15.50 22.66
C SER A 171 2.06 14.07 23.22
N GLY A 172 1.01 13.33 22.87
CA GLY A 172 0.89 11.91 23.19
C GLY A 172 1.70 11.01 22.27
N ALA A 173 2.09 11.51 21.10
CA ALA A 173 2.80 10.75 20.06
C ALA A 173 4.34 10.90 20.18
N THR A 174 4.85 10.76 21.38
CA THR A 174 6.30 10.69 21.66
C THR A 174 6.87 9.35 21.20
N LEU A 175 8.19 9.26 21.00
CA LEU A 175 8.86 7.99 20.71
C LEU A 175 8.49 6.90 21.72
N ASN A 176 8.54 7.25 23.00
CA ASN A 176 8.16 6.31 24.08
C ASN A 176 6.66 5.97 24.06
N GLY A 177 5.79 6.94 23.79
CA GLY A 177 4.34 6.74 23.68
C GLY A 177 4.00 5.72 22.57
N ILE A 178 4.59 5.89 21.40
CA ILE A 178 4.36 4.99 20.25
C ILE A 178 4.88 3.57 20.56
N ARG A 179 6.09 3.46 21.11
CA ARG A 179 6.65 2.17 21.49
C ARG A 179 5.82 1.46 22.57
N THR A 180 5.30 2.21 23.55
CA THR A 180 4.42 1.68 24.61
C THR A 180 3.10 1.18 24.02
N ALA A 181 2.49 1.92 23.09
CA ALA A 181 1.25 1.50 22.45
C ALA A 181 1.43 0.20 21.64
N ILE A 182 2.52 0.09 20.86
CA ILE A 182 2.86 -1.13 20.12
C ILE A 182 3.16 -2.28 21.11
N GLY A 183 3.87 -2.01 22.21
CA GLY A 183 4.15 -2.97 23.26
C GLY A 183 2.88 -3.55 23.88
N GLY A 184 1.89 -2.71 24.19
CA GLY A 184 0.60 -3.14 24.72
C GLY A 184 -0.22 -4.01 23.76
N ILE A 185 -0.08 -3.80 22.44
CA ILE A 185 -0.66 -4.71 21.42
C ILE A 185 0.11 -6.04 21.41
N ARG A 186 1.43 -6.00 21.39
CA ARG A 186 2.30 -7.17 21.35
C ARG A 186 1.99 -8.19 22.46
N GLU A 187 1.62 -7.71 23.65
CA GLU A 187 1.29 -8.57 24.80
C GLU A 187 -0.03 -9.33 24.63
N ARG A 188 -0.97 -8.81 23.86
CA ARG A 188 -2.33 -9.33 23.70
C ARG A 188 -2.57 -10.10 22.41
N VAL A 189 -1.80 -9.77 21.36
CA VAL A 189 -2.05 -10.22 20.00
C VAL A 189 -1.73 -11.70 19.79
N LYS A 190 -2.57 -12.39 19.04
CA LYS A 190 -2.44 -13.79 18.64
C LYS A 190 -2.17 -13.91 17.12
N PRO A 191 -1.71 -15.07 16.64
CA PRO A 191 -1.42 -15.27 15.21
C PRO A 191 -2.60 -15.05 14.26
N GLU A 192 -3.83 -15.32 14.70
CA GLU A 192 -5.06 -15.13 13.93
C GLU A 192 -5.54 -13.68 13.85
N ASP A 193 -4.98 -12.79 14.67
CA ASP A 193 -5.41 -11.40 14.78
C ASP A 193 -4.91 -10.54 13.61
N LEU A 194 -5.52 -9.36 13.45
CA LEU A 194 -5.10 -8.30 12.53
C LEU A 194 -4.52 -7.14 13.35
N VAL A 195 -3.35 -6.67 12.96
CA VAL A 195 -2.74 -5.46 13.51
C VAL A 195 -2.61 -4.42 12.41
N VAL A 196 -3.08 -3.21 12.68
CA VAL A 196 -2.94 -2.04 11.81
C VAL A 196 -2.13 -0.97 12.53
N VAL A 197 -1.09 -0.45 11.90
CA VAL A 197 -0.35 0.72 12.37
C VAL A 197 -0.48 1.80 11.32
N TYR A 198 -1.00 2.95 11.70
CA TYR A 198 -1.13 4.14 10.85
C TYR A 198 -0.34 5.28 11.47
N ILE A 199 0.47 5.97 10.68
CA ILE A 199 1.27 7.11 11.12
C ILE A 199 1.16 8.24 10.10
N ALA A 200 0.62 9.39 10.53
CA ALA A 200 0.66 10.66 9.82
C ALA A 200 1.59 11.62 10.57
N SER A 201 2.74 11.94 9.97
CA SER A 201 3.78 12.75 10.56
C SER A 201 4.82 13.19 9.54
N HIS A 202 5.82 13.98 9.96
CA HIS A 202 7.04 14.15 9.18
C HIS A 202 7.87 12.88 9.11
N GLY A 203 8.52 12.68 7.97
CA GLY A 203 9.62 11.74 7.81
C GLY A 203 10.93 12.49 7.63
N SER A 204 12.05 11.92 8.08
CA SER A 204 13.36 12.50 7.82
C SER A 204 13.83 12.15 6.41
N PRO A 205 14.51 13.07 5.72
CA PRO A 205 15.27 12.74 4.54
C PRO A 205 16.43 11.80 4.90
N ARG A 206 16.70 10.87 4.01
CA ARG A 206 17.84 9.96 4.14
C ARG A 206 19.18 10.69 4.31
N ALA A 207 19.33 11.85 3.65
CA ALA A 207 20.53 12.69 3.76
C ALA A 207 20.78 13.26 5.18
N SER A 208 19.79 13.21 6.06
CA SER A 208 19.92 13.66 7.45
C SER A 208 20.67 12.68 8.34
N ASP A 209 20.96 11.48 7.85
CA ASP A 209 21.69 10.43 8.58
C ASP A 209 22.90 9.94 7.79
N PRO A 210 24.10 9.84 8.40
CA PRO A 210 25.33 9.41 7.73
C PRO A 210 25.25 8.01 7.11
N ASN A 211 24.40 7.13 7.66
CA ASN A 211 24.18 5.77 7.17
C ASN A 211 22.92 5.66 6.30
N GLY A 212 22.26 6.78 6.02
CA GLY A 212 21.06 6.85 5.20
C GLY A 212 19.83 6.19 5.82
N VAL A 213 19.69 6.21 7.14
CA VAL A 213 18.53 5.69 7.86
C VAL A 213 17.36 6.66 7.73
N SER A 214 16.17 6.14 7.47
CA SER A 214 14.93 6.91 7.45
C SER A 214 14.22 6.84 8.80
N TYR A 215 13.69 7.97 9.23
CA TYR A 215 13.02 8.12 10.53
C TYR A 215 11.62 8.69 10.38
N VAL A 216 10.70 8.24 11.23
CA VAL A 216 9.48 8.97 11.53
C VAL A 216 9.80 9.97 12.64
N ILE A 217 9.46 11.23 12.40
CA ILE A 217 9.64 12.30 13.38
C ILE A 217 8.49 12.22 14.38
N THR A 218 8.82 11.94 15.64
CA THR A 218 7.86 11.91 16.74
C THR A 218 7.73 13.31 17.37
N TYR A 219 6.75 13.51 18.25
CA TYR A 219 6.50 14.80 18.89
C TYR A 219 7.77 15.39 19.56
N ASP A 220 8.52 14.56 20.25
CA ASP A 220 9.70 14.89 21.04
C ASP A 220 11.04 14.73 20.30
N THR A 221 11.00 14.47 18.99
CA THR A 221 12.22 14.28 18.18
C THR A 221 13.03 15.58 18.11
N LYS A 222 14.34 15.47 18.32
CA LYS A 222 15.32 16.55 18.12
C LYS A 222 15.99 16.41 16.77
N ILE A 223 15.84 17.41 15.91
CA ILE A 223 16.33 17.39 14.52
C ILE A 223 17.60 18.21 14.29
N ASP A 224 18.17 18.76 15.33
CA ASP A 224 19.32 19.68 15.31
C ASP A 224 20.65 19.01 14.91
N THR A 225 20.81 17.72 15.24
CA THR A 225 21.98 16.92 14.85
C THR A 225 21.57 15.50 14.44
N ALA A 226 22.39 14.85 13.59
CA ALA A 226 22.17 13.44 13.22
C ALA A 226 22.17 12.50 14.45
N ALA A 227 22.98 12.79 15.45
CA ALA A 227 23.02 12.01 16.70
C ALA A 227 21.72 12.16 17.51
N ASN A 228 21.18 13.36 17.61
CA ASN A 228 19.91 13.61 18.28
C ASN A 228 18.74 13.01 17.48
N LEU A 229 18.74 13.15 16.15
CA LEU A 229 17.76 12.51 15.28
C LEU A 229 17.75 10.97 15.48
N TYR A 230 18.94 10.35 15.47
CA TYR A 230 19.09 8.91 15.74
C TYR A 230 18.53 8.50 17.11
N ALA A 231 18.83 9.29 18.16
CA ALA A 231 18.47 8.95 19.53
C ALA A 231 17.01 9.18 19.89
N THR A 232 16.32 10.14 19.21
CA THR A 232 15.02 10.65 19.65
C THR A 232 13.88 10.39 18.66
N SER A 233 14.16 9.82 17.48
CA SER A 233 13.15 9.51 16.47
C SER A 233 12.86 8.02 16.36
N LEU A 234 11.77 7.66 15.67
CA LEU A 234 11.42 6.28 15.40
C LEU A 234 12.07 5.84 14.08
N GLN A 235 13.11 5.00 14.18
CA GLN A 235 13.73 4.43 12.98
C GLN A 235 12.76 3.52 12.24
N MET A 236 12.65 3.69 10.92
CA MET A 236 11.78 2.85 10.09
C MET A 236 12.16 1.37 10.16
N ILE A 237 13.46 1.08 10.21
CA ILE A 237 13.95 -0.30 10.33
C ILE A 237 13.51 -0.94 11.65
N ASP A 238 13.56 -0.20 12.76
CA ASP A 238 13.12 -0.67 14.07
C ASP A 238 11.62 -0.94 14.09
N LEU A 239 10.81 -0.01 13.54
CA LEU A 239 9.37 -0.19 13.46
C LEU A 239 9.01 -1.46 12.69
N VAL A 240 9.62 -1.65 11.53
CA VAL A 240 9.41 -2.84 10.69
C VAL A 240 9.84 -4.11 11.42
N GLU A 241 11.00 -4.12 12.09
CA GLU A 241 11.49 -5.28 12.83
C GLU A 241 10.62 -5.62 14.04
N ILE A 242 10.13 -4.62 14.77
CA ILE A 242 9.18 -4.81 15.88
C ILE A 242 7.89 -5.47 15.36
N LEU A 243 7.34 -4.93 14.29
CA LEU A 243 6.10 -5.47 13.69
C LEU A 243 6.29 -6.87 13.09
N ARG A 244 7.47 -7.17 12.56
CA ARG A 244 7.79 -8.45 11.95
C ARG A 244 8.05 -9.54 12.98
N ARG A 245 8.89 -9.23 13.99
CA ARG A 245 9.43 -10.22 14.93
C ARG A 245 8.64 -10.32 16.22
N ASP A 246 8.21 -9.16 16.73
CA ASP A 246 7.66 -9.10 18.08
C ASP A 246 6.13 -9.13 18.10
N VAL A 247 5.48 -8.70 17.01
CA VAL A 247 4.03 -8.81 16.85
C VAL A 247 3.68 -10.16 16.23
N LYS A 248 3.04 -11.03 17.02
CA LYS A 248 2.73 -12.41 16.63
C LYS A 248 1.66 -12.55 15.54
N ALA A 249 0.88 -11.49 15.25
CA ALA A 249 -0.15 -11.53 14.23
C ALA A 249 0.42 -11.90 12.86
N ARG A 250 -0.27 -12.80 12.15
CA ARG A 250 0.04 -13.12 10.76
C ARG A 250 -0.44 -12.03 9.79
N ARG A 251 -1.37 -11.19 10.22
CA ARG A 251 -1.95 -10.10 9.43
C ARG A 251 -1.50 -8.77 10.01
N VAL A 252 -0.62 -8.07 9.30
CA VAL A 252 -0.12 -6.77 9.74
C VAL A 252 -0.14 -5.78 8.56
N VAL A 253 -0.74 -4.63 8.78
CA VAL A 253 -0.81 -3.52 7.84
C VAL A 253 -0.13 -2.32 8.46
N LEU A 254 0.91 -1.81 7.81
CA LEU A 254 1.60 -0.56 8.14
C LEU A 254 1.23 0.48 7.09
N ILE A 255 0.67 1.60 7.50
CA ILE A 255 0.28 2.71 6.64
C ILE A 255 1.03 3.95 7.10
N LEU A 256 1.77 4.56 6.18
CA LEU A 256 2.63 5.70 6.44
C LEU A 256 2.19 6.90 5.57
N ASP A 257 1.58 7.89 6.19
CA ASP A 257 1.37 9.19 5.58
C ASP A 257 2.48 10.14 6.03
N THR A 258 3.67 9.89 5.49
CA THR A 258 4.90 10.61 5.82
C THR A 258 5.69 10.92 4.56
N CYS A 259 6.39 12.06 4.56
CA CYS A 259 7.30 12.45 3.49
C CYS A 259 8.74 12.09 3.87
N PHE A 260 9.38 11.22 3.10
CA PHE A 260 10.81 10.92 3.28
C PHE A 260 11.71 11.72 2.31
N SER A 261 11.15 12.73 1.65
CA SER A 261 11.78 13.47 0.54
C SER A 261 12.68 14.63 0.94
N GLY A 262 12.79 14.95 2.20
CA GLY A 262 13.73 15.98 2.66
C GLY A 262 13.19 17.39 2.76
N ASP A 263 11.91 17.61 2.58
CA ASP A 263 11.32 18.96 2.58
C ASP A 263 10.56 19.30 3.87
N ALA A 264 11.10 18.90 5.03
CA ALA A 264 10.61 19.40 6.32
C ALA A 264 10.93 20.88 6.56
N THR A 265 11.58 21.57 5.60
CA THR A 265 12.02 22.97 5.75
C THR A 265 11.37 23.95 4.76
N GLY A 266 10.43 23.53 3.93
CA GLY A 266 9.70 24.42 3.02
C GLY A 266 10.56 25.05 1.92
N SER A 267 11.71 24.47 1.55
CA SER A 267 12.55 24.95 0.46
C SER A 267 12.65 23.97 -0.70
N ASP A 268 12.36 24.43 -1.88
CA ASP A 268 12.23 23.80 -3.19
C ASP A 268 13.50 23.15 -3.78
N ARG A 269 14.38 22.55 -2.96
CA ARG A 269 15.62 21.94 -3.44
C ARG A 269 15.80 20.50 -2.93
N GLY A 270 15.00 19.59 -3.46
CA GLY A 270 15.19 18.15 -3.29
C GLY A 270 16.39 17.64 -4.09
N ILE A 271 17.43 17.14 -3.41
CA ILE A 271 18.47 16.34 -4.05
C ILE A 271 17.92 14.92 -4.20
N ALA A 272 17.71 14.48 -5.44
CA ALA A 272 17.29 13.13 -5.75
C ALA A 272 18.37 12.11 -5.34
N LEU A 273 18.09 11.28 -4.35
CA LEU A 273 18.90 10.12 -3.96
C LEU A 273 18.15 8.81 -4.23
N PRO A 274 18.84 7.72 -4.55
CA PRO A 274 18.19 6.47 -4.95
C PRO A 274 17.36 5.81 -3.82
N PRO A 275 16.27 5.10 -4.15
CA PRO A 275 15.22 4.65 -3.20
C PRO A 275 15.56 3.37 -2.44
N THR A 276 16.76 3.20 -1.86
CA THR A 276 17.24 1.88 -1.45
C THR A 276 16.95 1.44 -0.03
N ASP A 277 16.65 2.34 0.95
CA ASP A 277 16.55 1.92 2.35
C ASP A 277 15.12 1.70 2.87
N PHE A 278 14.15 2.51 2.45
CA PHE A 278 12.74 2.21 2.72
C PHE A 278 12.37 0.85 2.11
N SER A 279 12.81 0.60 0.86
CA SER A 279 12.67 -0.70 0.18
C SER A 279 13.30 -1.84 0.98
N ALA A 280 14.54 -1.70 1.47
CA ALA A 280 15.23 -2.76 2.20
C ALA A 280 14.61 -3.05 3.59
N ALA A 281 14.07 -2.02 4.27
CA ALA A 281 13.34 -2.23 5.51
C ALA A 281 12.01 -2.96 5.25
N VAL A 282 11.31 -2.60 4.17
CA VAL A 282 10.04 -3.19 3.76
C VAL A 282 10.24 -4.60 3.19
N ASP A 283 11.31 -4.84 2.42
CA ASP A 283 11.65 -6.18 1.91
C ASP A 283 11.89 -7.19 3.05
N ARG A 284 12.35 -6.71 4.21
CA ARG A 284 12.46 -7.53 5.45
C ARG A 284 11.10 -7.79 6.11
N PHE A 285 10.09 -6.95 5.83
CA PHE A 285 8.74 -7.15 6.35
C PHE A 285 8.01 -8.32 5.68
N GLU A 286 8.44 -8.71 4.49
CA GLU A 286 7.96 -9.91 3.81
C GLU A 286 8.42 -11.15 4.58
N ASP A 287 7.62 -11.54 5.59
CA ASP A 287 7.83 -12.81 6.27
C ASP A 287 7.55 -13.95 5.30
N LYS A 288 8.55 -14.80 5.06
CA LYS A 288 8.43 -16.00 4.21
C LYS A 288 7.55 -17.08 4.83
N THR A 289 6.90 -16.80 5.95
CA THR A 289 5.96 -17.72 6.59
C THR A 289 4.72 -17.85 5.73
N LYS A 290 4.44 -19.04 5.18
CA LYS A 290 3.24 -19.31 4.39
C LYS A 290 1.98 -18.84 5.11
N GLY A 291 1.14 -18.05 4.44
CA GLY A 291 -0.12 -17.54 4.94
C GLY A 291 -0.01 -16.30 5.84
N ALA A 292 1.14 -15.60 5.83
CA ALA A 292 1.26 -14.29 6.45
C ALA A 292 0.80 -13.20 5.46
N ALA A 293 -0.11 -12.35 5.87
CA ALA A 293 -0.56 -11.18 5.11
C ALA A 293 0.14 -9.94 5.68
N ARG A 294 1.19 -9.51 5.01
CA ARG A 294 1.99 -8.35 5.37
C ARG A 294 1.80 -7.27 4.32
N VAL A 295 1.47 -6.06 4.74
CA VAL A 295 1.25 -4.92 3.83
C VAL A 295 1.90 -3.68 4.41
N VAL A 296 2.66 -2.97 3.58
CA VAL A 296 3.15 -1.62 3.87
C VAL A 296 2.66 -0.70 2.77
N ILE A 297 1.98 0.38 3.17
CA ILE A 297 1.51 1.43 2.26
C ILE A 297 2.18 2.73 2.66
N SER A 298 2.73 3.45 1.69
CA SER A 298 3.26 4.80 1.88
C SER A 298 2.48 5.79 1.00
N ALA A 299 2.24 6.99 1.52
CA ALA A 299 1.49 8.03 0.85
C ALA A 299 2.19 8.63 -0.38
N SER A 300 3.51 8.47 -0.49
CA SER A 300 4.32 8.97 -1.60
C SER A 300 5.56 8.12 -1.80
N ARG A 301 6.25 8.30 -2.92
CA ARG A 301 7.61 7.79 -3.12
C ARG A 301 8.60 8.58 -2.27
N ALA A 302 9.79 8.01 -2.06
CA ALA A 302 10.84 8.59 -1.23
C ALA A 302 11.34 9.98 -1.71
N ASN A 303 11.12 10.33 -2.96
CA ASN A 303 11.49 11.62 -3.57
C ASN A 303 10.29 12.54 -3.84
N GLU A 304 9.12 12.21 -3.31
CA GLU A 304 7.89 12.97 -3.48
C GLU A 304 7.37 13.48 -2.13
N VAL A 305 6.65 14.59 -2.16
CA VAL A 305 6.03 15.19 -0.97
C VAL A 305 4.60 14.69 -0.83
N SER A 306 4.21 14.22 0.37
CA SER A 306 2.80 14.06 0.72
C SER A 306 2.18 15.41 1.04
N ARG A 307 1.09 15.75 0.35
CA ARG A 307 0.49 17.10 0.40
C ARG A 307 -0.80 17.10 1.19
N GLU A 308 -0.99 18.22 1.89
CA GLU A 308 -2.20 18.54 2.63
C GLU A 308 -3.05 19.57 1.85
N ASP A 309 -4.38 19.55 2.04
CA ASP A 309 -5.29 20.52 1.42
C ASP A 309 -6.31 21.07 2.44
N PRO A 310 -6.36 22.41 2.60
CA PRO A 310 -7.33 23.04 3.50
C PRO A 310 -8.79 22.80 3.12
N GLY A 311 -9.08 22.60 1.85
CA GLY A 311 -10.44 22.30 1.37
C GLY A 311 -10.89 20.89 1.72
N LEU A 312 -9.94 19.95 1.78
CA LEU A 312 -10.20 18.57 2.18
C LEU A 312 -10.11 18.38 3.71
N GLN A 313 -9.44 19.27 4.43
CA GLN A 313 -9.11 19.16 5.87
C GLN A 313 -8.30 17.88 6.19
N HIS A 314 -7.58 17.37 5.19
CA HIS A 314 -6.82 16.12 5.17
C HIS A 314 -5.61 16.21 4.25
N GLY A 315 -4.65 15.29 4.42
CA GLY A 315 -3.73 14.94 3.37
C GLY A 315 -4.46 14.23 2.21
N TYR A 316 -4.01 14.46 0.96
CA TYR A 316 -4.64 13.86 -0.23
C TYR A 316 -4.71 12.33 -0.14
N PHE A 317 -3.62 11.70 0.28
CA PHE A 317 -3.57 10.25 0.44
C PHE A 317 -4.62 9.75 1.44
N THR A 318 -4.63 10.31 2.66
CA THR A 318 -5.56 9.86 3.71
C THR A 318 -7.00 10.20 3.36
N TYR A 319 -7.28 11.34 2.72
CA TYR A 319 -8.61 11.65 2.23
C TYR A 319 -9.18 10.55 1.33
N PHE A 320 -8.42 10.11 0.33
CA PHE A 320 -8.87 9.05 -0.57
C PHE A 320 -8.86 7.68 0.11
N LEU A 321 -7.96 7.42 1.05
CA LEU A 321 -7.96 6.20 1.85
C LEU A 321 -9.25 6.08 2.68
N LEU A 322 -9.68 7.15 3.33
CA LEU A 322 -10.93 7.19 4.10
C LEU A 322 -12.15 6.99 3.19
N GLN A 323 -12.16 7.59 2.01
CA GLN A 323 -13.23 7.36 1.02
C GLN A 323 -13.28 5.90 0.56
N ALA A 324 -12.15 5.33 0.19
CA ALA A 324 -12.08 3.95 -0.28
C ALA A 324 -12.53 2.94 0.77
N LEU A 325 -12.13 3.16 2.02
CA LEU A 325 -12.50 2.30 3.15
C LEU A 325 -13.98 2.43 3.54
N LYS A 326 -14.60 3.60 3.38
CA LYS A 326 -16.04 3.78 3.60
C LYS A 326 -16.88 3.11 2.51
N ASN A 327 -16.38 3.07 1.29
CA ASN A 327 -17.06 2.41 0.21
C ASN A 327 -17.25 0.92 0.54
N ASN A 328 -18.41 0.37 0.21
CA ASN A 328 -18.75 -1.02 0.48
C ASN A 328 -18.64 -1.42 1.99
N GLY A 329 -18.82 -0.44 2.92
CA GLY A 329 -18.80 -0.70 4.37
C GLY A 329 -17.50 -1.37 4.86
N GLY A 330 -16.35 -0.99 4.29
CA GLY A 330 -15.04 -1.54 4.66
C GLY A 330 -14.77 -2.97 4.19
N ASN A 331 -15.63 -3.54 3.35
CA ASN A 331 -15.53 -4.94 2.90
C ASN A 331 -14.68 -5.13 1.63
N SER A 332 -14.11 -4.05 1.08
CA SER A 332 -13.25 -4.15 -0.09
C SER A 332 -11.87 -4.71 0.27
N PRO A 333 -11.27 -5.56 -0.59
CA PRO A 333 -9.89 -6.01 -0.44
C PRO A 333 -8.92 -4.84 -0.43
N LEU A 334 -7.84 -4.94 0.35
CA LEU A 334 -6.86 -3.87 0.49
C LEU A 334 -6.14 -3.54 -0.83
N GLY A 335 -6.01 -4.52 -1.72
CA GLY A 335 -5.50 -4.29 -3.07
C GLY A 335 -6.36 -3.32 -3.88
N ASP A 336 -7.69 -3.45 -3.82
CA ASP A 336 -8.64 -2.59 -4.53
C ASP A 336 -8.69 -1.19 -3.91
N ILE A 337 -8.68 -1.13 -2.57
CA ILE A 337 -8.55 0.12 -1.82
C ILE A 337 -7.29 0.86 -2.25
N PHE A 338 -6.15 0.19 -2.27
CA PHE A 338 -4.88 0.80 -2.65
C PHE A 338 -4.90 1.32 -4.10
N GLN A 339 -5.46 0.55 -5.04
CA GLN A 339 -5.54 1.00 -6.43
C GLN A 339 -6.35 2.30 -6.57
N PHE A 340 -7.51 2.38 -5.89
CA PHE A 340 -8.31 3.61 -5.87
C PHE A 340 -7.52 4.78 -5.28
N VAL A 341 -6.88 4.57 -4.12
CA VAL A 341 -6.09 5.61 -3.42
C VAL A 341 -4.93 6.09 -4.28
N HIS A 342 -4.20 5.16 -4.90
CA HIS A 342 -3.08 5.47 -5.78
C HIS A 342 -3.51 6.37 -6.95
N ASP A 343 -4.54 5.93 -7.71
CA ASP A 343 -4.97 6.64 -8.91
C ASP A 343 -5.55 8.03 -8.58
N ARG A 344 -6.35 8.09 -7.50
CA ARG A 344 -7.00 9.36 -7.09
C ARG A 344 -6.02 10.36 -6.48
N THR A 345 -5.06 9.90 -5.68
CA THR A 345 -4.03 10.77 -5.10
C THR A 345 -3.15 11.35 -6.20
N LEU A 346 -2.63 10.50 -7.09
CA LEU A 346 -1.78 10.93 -8.19
C LEU A 346 -2.48 11.97 -9.08
N GLN A 347 -3.74 11.68 -9.47
CA GLN A 347 -4.53 12.58 -10.32
C GLN A 347 -4.81 13.92 -9.63
N ALA A 348 -5.32 13.91 -8.40
CA ALA A 348 -5.73 15.11 -7.69
C ALA A 348 -4.54 16.05 -7.38
N VAL A 349 -3.39 15.49 -6.99
CA VAL A 349 -2.18 16.27 -6.74
C VAL A 349 -1.61 16.83 -8.04
N HIS A 350 -1.64 16.04 -9.13
CA HIS A 350 -1.20 16.54 -10.44
C HIS A 350 -2.07 17.70 -10.91
N ASP A 351 -3.39 17.56 -10.84
CA ASP A 351 -4.34 18.60 -11.30
C ASP A 351 -4.22 19.89 -10.48
N ARG A 352 -3.93 19.78 -9.19
CA ARG A 352 -3.86 20.92 -8.28
C ARG A 352 -2.51 21.64 -8.30
N PHE A 353 -1.41 20.90 -8.39
CA PHE A 353 -0.05 21.41 -8.17
C PHE A 353 0.89 21.21 -9.36
N GLY A 354 0.50 20.48 -10.41
CA GLY A 354 1.41 20.06 -11.48
C GLY A 354 2.55 19.15 -11.00
N ALA A 355 2.39 18.54 -9.80
CA ALA A 355 3.41 17.73 -9.14
C ALA A 355 2.95 16.26 -9.05
N SER A 356 3.85 15.37 -8.63
CA SER A 356 3.52 13.97 -8.39
C SER A 356 3.48 13.66 -6.90
N GLN A 357 2.46 12.93 -6.50
CA GLN A 357 2.42 12.19 -5.25
C GLN A 357 1.90 10.79 -5.59
N THR A 358 2.79 9.81 -5.51
CA THR A 358 2.53 8.44 -5.96
C THR A 358 2.53 7.51 -4.77
N PRO A 359 1.37 7.14 -4.20
CA PRO A 359 1.31 6.13 -3.16
C PRO A 359 1.96 4.83 -3.62
N THR A 360 2.63 4.15 -2.71
CA THR A 360 3.29 2.87 -2.97
C THR A 360 2.81 1.79 -2.01
N MET A 361 2.77 0.54 -2.47
CA MET A 361 2.43 -0.61 -1.64
C MET A 361 3.43 -1.74 -1.85
N ARG A 362 3.85 -2.35 -0.75
CA ARG A 362 4.58 -3.60 -0.69
C ARG A 362 3.76 -4.60 0.12
N ASN A 363 3.66 -5.82 -0.35
CA ASN A 363 2.79 -6.81 0.27
C ASN A 363 3.19 -8.24 -0.06
N THR A 364 2.86 -9.15 0.85
CA THR A 364 2.78 -10.57 0.50
C THR A 364 1.54 -10.83 -0.37
N PRO A 365 1.48 -11.91 -1.14
CA PRO A 365 0.30 -12.22 -1.97
C PRO A 365 -1.01 -12.21 -1.18
N GLU A 366 -1.00 -12.71 0.06
CA GLU A 366 -2.17 -12.75 0.95
C GLU A 366 -2.59 -11.36 1.43
N GLY A 367 -1.66 -10.40 1.45
CA GLY A 367 -1.92 -9.03 1.89
C GLY A 367 -2.92 -8.29 1.00
N LEU A 368 -2.95 -8.57 -0.30
CA LEU A 368 -3.88 -7.94 -1.24
C LEU A 368 -5.35 -8.26 -0.94
N SER A 369 -5.60 -9.46 -0.42
CA SER A 369 -6.95 -9.94 -0.10
C SER A 369 -7.41 -9.54 1.31
N LEU A 370 -6.59 -8.83 2.10
CA LEU A 370 -6.98 -8.36 3.42
C LEU A 370 -8.18 -7.43 3.32
N VAL A 371 -9.16 -7.66 4.18
CA VAL A 371 -10.37 -6.82 4.33
C VAL A 371 -10.35 -6.23 5.73
N LEU A 372 -10.13 -4.92 5.86
CA LEU A 372 -10.02 -4.27 7.17
C LEU A 372 -11.35 -4.28 7.94
N GLY A 373 -12.47 -4.19 7.22
CA GLY A 373 -13.82 -4.22 7.78
C GLY A 373 -14.38 -5.62 8.00
N ALA A 374 -13.65 -6.70 7.71
CA ALA A 374 -14.14 -8.05 8.00
C ALA A 374 -14.49 -8.19 9.48
N PRO A 375 -15.64 -8.82 9.82
CA PRO A 375 -16.02 -9.00 11.22
C PRO A 375 -14.98 -9.91 11.92
N PRO A 376 -14.62 -9.62 13.18
CA PRO A 376 -13.85 -10.55 13.99
C PRO A 376 -14.71 -11.79 14.26
N SER A 377 -14.09 -12.96 14.26
CA SER A 377 -14.75 -14.24 14.57
C SER A 377 -15.02 -14.41 16.06
#